data_403862baa274bb8fed01b638ac2901df
#
_entry.id   403862baa274bb8fed01b638ac2901df
#
_cell.length_a   1.000
_cell.length_b   1.000
_cell.length_c   1.000
_cell.angle_alpha   90.00
_cell.angle_beta   90.00
_cell.angle_gamma   90.00
#
_symmetry.space_group_name_H-M   'P 1'
#
loop_
_entity.id
_entity.type
_entity.pdbx_description
1 polymer ?
#
loop_
_entity_poly.entity_id
_entity_poly.type
_entity_poly.pdbx_seq_one_letter_code
_entity_poly.pdbx_strand_id
1 'polypeptide(L)'
;MIQRFCQWILYKQMGWTKEITVVHPDKYIICLAPHTSNWDFILGQLYMRAEGLRIGFLMKKEWFRGPLGTFFRRIGGIPVYRSKNNSMTDNLAETARREKKFNLCITPEGTRSRNAEWKRGFYFIAWKAGIPILLYALDYERKHIACTKSLVPTGDVESEMRQIKEYFRGCKGKYPEKFTIGDD
;
A
#
# COMPACT_ATOMS: atom_id res chain seq x y z
N MET A 1 22.69 10.45 -3.95
CA MET A 1 23.46 9.20 -4.15
C MET A 1 22.56 7.96 -3.98
N ILE A 2 21.93 7.74 -2.84
CA ILE A 2 21.06 6.56 -2.56
C ILE A 2 19.92 6.40 -3.57
N GLN A 3 19.21 7.46 -3.94
CA GLN A 3 18.11 7.42 -4.89
C GLN A 3 18.54 6.86 -6.25
N ARG A 4 19.61 7.40 -6.84
CA ARG A 4 20.15 6.94 -8.13
C ARG A 4 20.62 5.48 -8.08
N PHE A 5 21.17 5.06 -6.95
CA PHE A 5 21.58 3.68 -6.71
C PHE A 5 20.34 2.75 -6.67
N CYS A 6 19.28 3.15 -5.96
CA CYS A 6 18.03 2.38 -5.94
C CYS A 6 17.36 2.31 -7.32
N GLN A 7 17.38 3.41 -8.09
CA GLN A 7 16.90 3.42 -9.48
C GLN A 7 17.67 2.44 -10.36
N TRP A 8 18.99 2.44 -10.24
CA TRP A 8 19.85 1.53 -10.99
C TRP A 8 19.55 0.06 -10.64
N ILE A 9 19.43 -0.28 -9.34
CA ILE A 9 19.06 -1.64 -8.92
C ILE A 9 17.68 -2.02 -9.50
N LEU A 10 16.67 -1.19 -9.23
CA LEU A 10 15.27 -1.53 -9.57
C LEU A 10 15.06 -1.62 -11.08
N TYR A 11 15.49 -0.60 -11.82
CA TYR A 11 15.15 -0.49 -13.23
C TYR A 11 16.17 -1.15 -14.15
N LYS A 12 17.47 -1.08 -13.83
CA LYS A 12 18.51 -1.62 -14.70
C LYS A 12 18.89 -3.07 -14.36
N GLN A 13 19.10 -3.39 -13.08
CA GLN A 13 19.52 -4.74 -12.69
C GLN A 13 18.35 -5.71 -12.56
N MET A 14 17.26 -5.30 -11.93
CA MET A 14 16.08 -6.16 -11.74
C MET A 14 15.13 -6.14 -12.93
N GLY A 15 15.25 -5.14 -13.83
CA GLY A 15 14.44 -4.99 -15.05
C GLY A 15 12.99 -4.60 -14.78
N TRP A 16 12.69 -3.97 -13.65
CA TRP A 16 11.35 -3.44 -13.39
C TRP A 16 11.08 -2.20 -14.22
N THR A 17 9.82 -2.01 -14.55
CA THR A 17 9.30 -0.82 -15.24
C THR A 17 8.22 -0.17 -14.38
N LYS A 18 7.83 1.06 -14.71
CA LYS A 18 6.74 1.74 -14.02
C LYS A 18 5.85 2.51 -14.98
N GLU A 19 4.58 2.62 -14.60
CA GLU A 19 3.60 3.50 -15.22
C GLU A 19 2.81 4.23 -14.12
N ILE A 20 3.10 5.53 -13.94
CA ILE A 20 2.49 6.35 -12.91
C ILE A 20 1.86 7.56 -13.60
N THR A 21 0.55 7.52 -13.80
CA THR A 21 -0.20 8.59 -14.47
C THR A 21 -1.02 9.42 -13.48
N VAL A 22 -1.17 8.93 -12.25
CA VAL A 22 -1.95 9.60 -11.20
C VAL A 22 -1.08 10.59 -10.45
N VAL A 23 -1.62 11.81 -10.26
CA VAL A 23 -0.98 12.83 -9.41
C VAL A 23 -1.02 12.42 -7.94
N HIS A 24 0.09 12.58 -7.23
CA HIS A 24 0.20 12.32 -5.80
C HIS A 24 -0.02 13.62 -5.03
N PRO A 25 -1.18 13.82 -4.38
CA PRO A 25 -1.40 14.98 -3.53
C PRO A 25 -0.61 14.86 -2.21
N ASP A 26 -0.70 15.85 -1.34
CA ASP A 26 -0.02 15.79 -0.02
C ASP A 26 -0.60 14.71 0.91
N LYS A 27 -1.87 14.30 0.67
CA LYS A 27 -2.56 13.31 1.50
C LYS A 27 -3.23 12.24 0.65
N TYR A 28 -2.90 10.98 0.86
CA TYR A 28 -3.51 9.84 0.16
C TYR A 28 -3.27 8.53 0.88
N ILE A 29 -4.09 7.54 0.54
CA ILE A 29 -3.84 6.12 0.87
C ILE A 29 -3.36 5.42 -0.39
N ILE A 30 -2.33 4.60 -0.27
CA ILE A 30 -1.98 3.61 -1.29
C ILE A 30 -2.67 2.29 -0.96
N CYS A 31 -3.50 1.82 -1.88
CA CYS A 31 -4.00 0.45 -1.91
C CYS A 31 -3.06 -0.36 -2.81
N LEU A 32 -2.23 -1.20 -2.21
CA LEU A 32 -1.21 -2.00 -2.89
C LEU A 32 -1.64 -3.46 -2.99
N ALA A 33 -1.71 -4.00 -4.18
CA ALA A 33 -1.93 -5.42 -4.46
C ALA A 33 -1.23 -5.83 -5.78
N PRO A 34 -1.01 -7.12 -6.05
CA PRO A 34 -1.06 -8.27 -5.12
C PRO A 34 -0.03 -8.22 -3.99
N HIS A 35 -0.38 -8.82 -2.82
CA HIS A 35 0.53 -8.98 -1.68
C HIS A 35 0.67 -10.45 -1.30
N THR A 36 1.61 -11.13 -1.94
CA THR A 36 1.78 -12.58 -1.85
C THR A 36 3.11 -13.02 -1.22
N SER A 37 4.00 -12.06 -0.93
CA SER A 37 5.36 -12.35 -0.47
C SER A 37 5.92 -11.23 0.43
N ASN A 38 6.93 -11.57 1.24
CA ASN A 38 7.78 -10.57 1.92
C ASN A 38 8.60 -9.72 0.94
N TRP A 39 8.85 -10.24 -0.27
CA TRP A 39 9.55 -9.51 -1.31
C TRP A 39 8.79 -8.27 -1.77
N ASP A 40 7.47 -8.24 -1.64
CA ASP A 40 6.64 -7.08 -1.98
C ASP A 40 7.01 -5.88 -1.11
N PHE A 41 7.32 -6.14 0.19
CA PHE A 41 7.81 -5.10 1.10
C PHE A 41 9.20 -4.60 0.68
N ILE A 42 10.13 -5.49 0.35
CA ILE A 42 11.49 -5.13 -0.08
C ILE A 42 11.43 -4.33 -1.38
N LEU A 43 10.64 -4.78 -2.35
CA LEU A 43 10.42 -4.10 -3.61
C LEU A 43 9.78 -2.73 -3.42
N GLY A 44 8.75 -2.63 -2.57
CA GLY A 44 8.11 -1.37 -2.21
C GLY A 44 9.10 -0.39 -1.56
N GLN A 45 9.94 -0.85 -0.64
CA GLN A 45 10.99 -0.02 -0.01
C GLN A 45 12.03 0.45 -1.03
N LEU A 46 12.41 -0.41 -1.97
CA LEU A 46 13.35 -0.06 -3.04
C LEU A 46 12.73 0.98 -3.99
N TYR A 47 11.47 0.75 -4.39
CA TYR A 47 10.70 1.66 -5.24
C TYR A 47 10.55 3.05 -4.58
N MET A 48 10.11 3.11 -3.33
CA MET A 48 9.95 4.38 -2.62
C MET A 48 11.26 5.19 -2.59
N ARG A 49 12.40 4.52 -2.35
CA ARG A 49 13.71 5.18 -2.37
C ARG A 49 14.13 5.61 -3.77
N ALA A 50 13.83 4.79 -4.78
CA ALA A 50 14.10 5.12 -6.19
C ALA A 50 13.32 6.36 -6.65
N GLU A 51 12.08 6.51 -6.17
CA GLU A 51 11.22 7.65 -6.53
C GLU A 51 11.33 8.84 -5.55
N GLY A 52 12.12 8.73 -4.48
CA GLY A 52 12.24 9.77 -3.46
C GLY A 52 10.97 9.94 -2.61
N LEU A 53 10.12 8.92 -2.57
CA LEU A 53 8.87 8.92 -1.81
C LEU A 53 9.10 8.55 -0.35
N ARG A 54 8.28 9.11 0.54
CA ARG A 54 8.20 8.73 1.95
C ARG A 54 6.77 8.32 2.25
N ILE A 55 6.54 7.02 2.42
CA ILE A 55 5.21 6.44 2.60
C ILE A 55 5.22 5.61 3.87
N GLY A 56 4.26 5.85 4.75
CA GLY A 56 4.04 5.05 5.95
C GLY A 56 3.49 3.66 5.60
N PHE A 57 3.73 2.67 6.44
CA PHE A 57 3.14 1.34 6.33
C PHE A 57 2.84 0.75 7.70
N LEU A 58 1.80 -0.06 7.78
CA LEU A 58 1.35 -0.66 9.03
C LEU A 58 2.12 -1.94 9.33
N MET A 59 2.64 -2.06 10.56
CA MET A 59 3.30 -3.27 11.04
C MET A 59 2.80 -3.66 12.43
N LYS A 60 2.90 -4.95 12.77
CA LYS A 60 2.60 -5.43 14.13
C LYS A 60 3.49 -4.73 15.14
N LYS A 61 2.91 -4.25 16.25
CA LYS A 61 3.61 -3.50 17.32
C LYS A 61 4.82 -4.25 17.90
N GLU A 62 4.78 -5.58 17.84
CA GLU A 62 5.84 -6.45 18.35
C GLU A 62 7.19 -6.20 17.67
N TRP A 63 7.19 -5.75 16.41
CA TRP A 63 8.40 -5.40 15.66
C TRP A 63 9.04 -4.07 16.09
N PHE A 64 8.33 -3.27 16.91
CA PHE A 64 8.81 -1.95 17.34
C PHE A 64 9.56 -1.97 18.68
N ARG A 65 10.14 -3.11 19.06
CA ARG A 65 10.94 -3.27 20.26
C ARG A 65 12.42 -3.10 19.96
N GLY A 66 13.17 -2.45 20.89
CA GLY A 66 14.62 -2.28 20.79
C GLY A 66 15.10 -1.56 19.52
N PRO A 67 16.34 -1.85 19.05
CA PRO A 67 16.93 -1.20 17.88
C PRO A 67 16.13 -1.36 16.59
N LEU A 68 15.50 -2.52 16.42
CA LEU A 68 14.62 -2.79 15.28
C LEU A 68 13.43 -1.83 15.21
N GLY A 69 12.87 -1.46 16.36
CA GLY A 69 11.78 -0.51 16.43
C GLY A 69 12.17 0.88 15.92
N THR A 70 13.37 1.34 16.27
CA THR A 70 13.92 2.61 15.75
C THR A 70 14.14 2.54 14.24
N PHE A 71 14.68 1.44 13.75
CA PHE A 71 14.85 1.22 12.31
C PHE A 71 13.51 1.26 11.56
N PHE A 72 12.49 0.51 12.02
CA PHE A 72 11.18 0.49 11.36
C PHE A 72 10.50 1.86 11.38
N ARG A 73 10.56 2.61 12.47
CA ARG A 73 10.05 4.00 12.51
C ARG A 73 10.75 4.89 11.49
N ARG A 74 12.09 4.78 11.36
CA ARG A 74 12.87 5.56 10.38
C ARG A 74 12.45 5.33 8.94
N ILE A 75 12.05 4.11 8.60
CA ILE A 75 11.62 3.76 7.24
C ILE A 75 10.12 3.92 7.00
N GLY A 76 9.37 4.50 7.97
CA GLY A 76 7.94 4.80 7.83
C GLY A 76 7.00 3.78 8.47
N GLY A 77 7.51 2.86 9.29
CA GLY A 77 6.69 1.89 9.99
C GLY A 77 5.80 2.53 11.06
N ILE A 78 4.52 2.19 11.06
CA ILE A 78 3.51 2.62 12.02
C ILE A 78 3.02 1.39 12.78
N PRO A 79 3.16 1.36 14.14
CA PRO A 79 2.73 0.22 14.92
C PRO A 79 1.21 0.07 14.97
N VAL A 80 0.73 -1.14 14.73
CA VAL A 80 -0.69 -1.49 14.87
C VAL A 80 -0.96 -1.98 16.28
N TYR A 81 -1.85 -1.29 16.98
CA TYR A 81 -2.38 -1.69 18.28
C TYR A 81 -3.76 -2.35 18.07
N ARG A 82 -3.86 -3.63 18.41
CA ARG A 82 -5.13 -4.38 18.37
C ARG A 82 -5.89 -4.16 19.68
N SER A 83 -6.24 -2.91 20.02
CA SER A 83 -7.08 -2.63 21.19
C SER A 83 -8.55 -2.66 20.81
N LYS A 84 -9.39 -3.19 21.73
CA LYS A 84 -10.84 -3.32 21.51
C LYS A 84 -11.60 -1.97 21.53
N ASN A 85 -10.99 -0.90 22.04
CA ASN A 85 -11.73 0.32 22.42
C ASN A 85 -11.53 1.54 21.50
N ASN A 86 -10.58 1.50 20.54
CA ASN A 86 -10.44 2.59 19.56
C ASN A 86 -10.20 1.97 18.19
N SER A 87 -11.06 2.30 17.26
CA SER A 87 -10.86 1.85 15.89
C SER A 87 -9.60 2.53 15.36
N MET A 88 -8.59 1.72 15.02
CA MET A 88 -7.35 2.22 14.40
C MET A 88 -7.67 3.04 13.14
N THR A 89 -8.75 2.69 12.47
CA THR A 89 -9.30 3.40 11.30
C THR A 89 -9.64 4.85 11.65
N ASP A 90 -10.30 5.09 12.79
CA ASP A 90 -10.69 6.44 13.21
C ASP A 90 -9.48 7.29 13.58
N ASN A 91 -8.55 6.70 14.32
CA ASN A 91 -7.31 7.40 14.71
C ASN A 91 -6.46 7.79 13.49
N LEU A 92 -6.36 6.91 12.48
CA LEU A 92 -5.63 7.20 11.26
C LEU A 92 -6.35 8.23 10.39
N ALA A 93 -7.69 8.19 10.33
CA ALA A 93 -8.48 9.19 9.62
C ALA A 93 -8.35 10.58 10.27
N GLU A 94 -8.38 10.66 11.60
CA GLU A 94 -8.16 11.91 12.32
C GLU A 94 -6.73 12.45 12.12
N THR A 95 -5.73 11.58 12.19
CA THR A 95 -4.34 11.94 11.88
C THR A 95 -4.23 12.49 10.46
N ALA A 96 -4.86 11.83 9.48
CA ALA A 96 -4.86 12.29 8.09
C ALA A 96 -5.52 13.65 7.91
N ARG A 97 -6.58 13.98 8.68
CA ARG A 97 -7.19 15.31 8.65
C ARG A 97 -6.27 16.38 9.22
N ARG A 98 -5.66 16.10 10.37
CA ARG A 98 -4.86 17.07 11.14
C ARG A 98 -3.51 17.38 10.49
N GLU A 99 -2.81 16.37 10.00
CA GLU A 99 -1.46 16.53 9.46
C GLU A 99 -1.48 17.22 8.10
N LYS A 100 -0.45 18.00 7.76
CA LYS A 100 -0.32 18.63 6.44
C LYS A 100 -0.04 17.60 5.35
N LYS A 101 0.68 16.53 5.68
CA LYS A 101 1.02 15.42 4.77
C LYS A 101 0.65 14.11 5.43
N PHE A 102 0.00 13.24 4.67
CA PHE A 102 -0.37 11.91 5.15
C PHE A 102 -0.35 10.90 4.00
N ASN A 103 0.61 10.01 4.02
CA ASN A 103 0.78 9.00 2.98
C ASN A 103 0.94 7.64 3.65
N LEU A 104 0.00 6.74 3.42
CA LEU A 104 -0.05 5.43 4.04
C LEU A 104 -0.30 4.34 3.01
N CYS A 105 0.58 3.34 2.97
CA CYS A 105 0.42 2.15 2.14
C CYS A 105 -0.24 1.02 2.95
N ILE A 106 -1.30 0.46 2.38
CA ILE A 106 -2.05 -0.67 2.95
C ILE A 106 -2.24 -1.72 1.87
N THR A 107 -1.99 -2.98 2.24
CA THR A 107 -2.32 -4.16 1.44
C THR A 107 -3.69 -4.66 1.89
N PRO A 108 -4.74 -4.56 1.03
CA PRO A 108 -6.13 -4.82 1.44
C PRO A 108 -6.39 -6.29 1.76
N GLU A 109 -5.61 -7.19 1.21
CA GLU A 109 -5.69 -8.63 1.47
C GLU A 109 -5.48 -8.96 2.97
N GLY A 110 -4.67 -8.15 3.68
CA GLY A 110 -4.37 -8.29 5.10
C GLY A 110 -3.55 -9.53 5.45
N THR A 111 -3.17 -10.32 4.46
CA THR A 111 -2.36 -11.53 4.55
C THR A 111 -1.60 -11.74 3.24
N ARG A 112 -0.64 -12.67 3.22
CA ARG A 112 0.08 -13.13 2.02
C ARG A 112 -0.42 -14.48 1.52
N SER A 113 -1.45 -14.99 2.14
CA SER A 113 -2.19 -16.18 1.71
C SER A 113 -3.43 -15.75 0.92
N ARG A 114 -3.94 -16.64 0.07
CA ARG A 114 -5.16 -16.39 -0.72
C ARG A 114 -6.31 -15.94 0.20
N ASN A 115 -6.87 -14.78 -0.08
CA ASN A 115 -7.96 -14.20 0.68
C ASN A 115 -8.89 -13.37 -0.23
N ALA A 116 -10.08 -13.86 -0.46
CA ALA A 116 -11.12 -13.16 -1.24
C ALA A 116 -11.75 -11.99 -0.48
N GLU A 117 -11.71 -12.05 0.87
CA GLU A 117 -12.29 -11.03 1.74
C GLU A 117 -11.29 -9.92 2.06
N TRP A 118 -11.17 -8.95 1.18
CA TRP A 118 -10.29 -7.81 1.38
C TRP A 118 -10.75 -6.94 2.56
N LYS A 119 -9.77 -6.50 3.36
CA LYS A 119 -10.04 -5.60 4.49
C LYS A 119 -10.38 -4.21 4.00
N ARG A 120 -11.47 -3.64 4.51
CA ARG A 120 -12.01 -2.33 4.08
C ARG A 120 -11.46 -1.15 4.89
N GLY A 121 -10.55 -1.38 5.83
CA GLY A 121 -10.02 -0.34 6.72
C GLY A 121 -9.40 0.85 5.98
N PHE A 122 -8.63 0.60 4.92
CA PHE A 122 -8.03 1.65 4.09
C PHE A 122 -9.06 2.57 3.44
N TYR A 123 -10.18 1.99 2.98
CA TYR A 123 -11.30 2.70 2.39
C TYR A 123 -11.94 3.66 3.40
N PHE A 124 -12.26 3.16 4.60
CA PHE A 124 -12.87 3.99 5.64
C PHE A 124 -11.93 5.08 6.17
N ILE A 125 -10.61 4.85 6.21
CA ILE A 125 -9.63 5.90 6.53
C ILE A 125 -9.72 7.00 5.49
N ALA A 126 -9.67 6.65 4.20
CA ALA A 126 -9.70 7.60 3.11
C ALA A 126 -11.04 8.37 3.08
N TRP A 127 -12.16 7.66 3.18
CA TRP A 127 -13.50 8.25 3.20
C TRP A 127 -13.69 9.25 4.34
N LYS A 128 -13.39 8.84 5.57
CA LYS A 128 -13.50 9.70 6.75
C LYS A 128 -12.58 10.91 6.70
N ALA A 129 -11.42 10.77 6.09
CA ALA A 129 -10.44 11.85 5.96
C ALA A 129 -10.68 12.75 4.72
N GLY A 130 -11.54 12.34 3.78
CA GLY A 130 -11.77 13.07 2.52
C GLY A 130 -10.54 13.07 1.61
N ILE A 131 -9.75 11.99 1.58
CA ILE A 131 -8.52 11.88 0.80
C ILE A 131 -8.61 10.75 -0.24
N PRO A 132 -7.89 10.85 -1.38
CA PRO A 132 -7.93 9.82 -2.40
C PRO A 132 -7.21 8.53 -2.00
N ILE A 133 -7.64 7.44 -2.61
CA ILE A 133 -6.97 6.14 -2.65
C ILE A 133 -6.27 6.01 -4.00
N LEU A 134 -4.96 5.80 -4.00
CA LEU A 134 -4.17 5.52 -5.20
C LEU A 134 -3.99 4.01 -5.32
N LEU A 135 -4.32 3.45 -6.48
CA LEU A 135 -4.25 2.01 -6.71
C LEU A 135 -2.88 1.65 -7.29
N TYR A 136 -2.07 0.96 -6.49
CA TYR A 136 -0.73 0.53 -6.87
C TYR A 136 -0.70 -0.98 -7.13
N ALA A 137 -0.45 -1.35 -8.38
CA ALA A 137 -0.31 -2.74 -8.80
C ALA A 137 1.16 -3.15 -8.88
N LEU A 138 1.49 -4.31 -8.28
CA LEU A 138 2.79 -4.98 -8.43
C LEU A 138 2.62 -6.22 -9.30
N ASP A 139 3.00 -6.15 -10.56
CA ASP A 139 2.94 -7.29 -11.49
C ASP A 139 4.34 -7.93 -11.62
N TYR A 140 4.52 -9.08 -11.01
CA TYR A 140 5.79 -9.80 -11.05
C TYR A 140 6.05 -10.51 -12.39
N GLU A 141 5.00 -10.92 -13.09
CA GLU A 141 5.15 -11.54 -14.41
C GLU A 141 5.71 -10.55 -15.42
N ARG A 142 5.18 -9.32 -15.42
CA ARG A 142 5.63 -8.24 -16.29
C ARG A 142 6.77 -7.41 -15.71
N LYS A 143 7.14 -7.64 -14.45
CA LYS A 143 8.04 -6.78 -13.66
C LYS A 143 7.63 -5.32 -13.78
N HIS A 144 6.37 -5.03 -13.48
CA HIS A 144 5.78 -3.73 -13.71
C HIS A 144 5.09 -3.19 -12.45
N ILE A 145 5.31 -1.90 -12.18
CA ILE A 145 4.64 -1.16 -11.10
C ILE A 145 3.72 -0.14 -11.77
N ALA A 146 2.43 -0.26 -11.55
CA ALA A 146 1.45 0.64 -12.13
C ALA A 146 0.68 1.42 -11.06
N CYS A 147 0.43 2.73 -11.31
CA CYS A 147 -0.55 3.53 -10.60
C CYS A 147 -1.24 4.45 -11.61
N THR A 148 -2.26 3.92 -12.27
CA THR A 148 -2.98 4.61 -13.36
C THR A 148 -4.40 5.02 -12.96
N LYS A 149 -4.84 4.65 -11.76
CA LYS A 149 -6.17 4.98 -11.25
C LYS A 149 -6.11 5.44 -9.79
N SER A 150 -6.92 6.44 -9.47
CA SER A 150 -7.23 6.86 -8.11
C SER A 150 -8.75 6.91 -7.92
N LEU A 151 -9.18 6.83 -6.68
CA LEU A 151 -10.58 6.90 -6.29
C LEU A 151 -10.70 7.77 -5.04
N VAL A 152 -11.62 8.74 -5.06
CA VAL A 152 -12.03 9.47 -3.87
C VAL A 152 -13.31 8.80 -3.35
N PRO A 153 -13.30 8.17 -2.17
CA PRO A 153 -14.45 7.43 -1.67
C PRO A 153 -15.68 8.33 -1.45
N THR A 154 -16.82 7.86 -1.92
CA THR A 154 -18.11 8.58 -1.75
C THR A 154 -18.97 7.99 -0.63
N GLY A 155 -18.69 6.76 -0.21
CA GLY A 155 -19.45 6.00 0.77
C GLY A 155 -20.19 4.81 0.16
N ASP A 156 -20.23 4.67 -1.16
CA ASP A 156 -20.73 3.45 -1.83
C ASP A 156 -19.68 2.34 -1.78
N VAL A 157 -19.53 1.79 -0.57
CA VAL A 157 -18.46 0.83 -0.25
C VAL A 157 -18.46 -0.38 -1.19
N GLU A 158 -19.64 -0.94 -1.50
CA GLU A 158 -19.72 -2.18 -2.27
C GLU A 158 -19.34 -1.96 -3.74
N SER A 159 -19.85 -0.90 -4.36
CA SER A 159 -19.52 -0.56 -5.74
C SER A 159 -18.05 -0.15 -5.89
N GLU A 160 -17.57 0.68 -4.97
CA GLU A 160 -16.19 1.18 -5.03
C GLU A 160 -15.15 0.11 -4.71
N MET A 161 -15.44 -0.81 -3.78
CA MET A 161 -14.58 -1.97 -3.54
C MET A 161 -14.52 -2.92 -4.74
N ARG A 162 -15.62 -3.10 -5.47
CA ARG A 162 -15.59 -3.84 -6.76
C ARG A 162 -14.70 -3.14 -7.78
N GLN A 163 -14.82 -1.82 -7.95
CA GLN A 163 -13.96 -1.05 -8.85
C GLN A 163 -12.49 -1.13 -8.47
N ILE A 164 -12.18 -1.10 -7.17
CA ILE A 164 -10.82 -1.25 -6.66
C ILE A 164 -10.26 -2.64 -7.00
N LYS A 165 -11.01 -3.70 -6.71
CA LYS A 165 -10.60 -5.07 -7.00
C LYS A 165 -10.40 -5.29 -8.50
N GLU A 166 -11.31 -4.76 -9.33
CA GLU A 166 -11.25 -4.88 -10.79
C GLU A 166 -9.96 -4.28 -11.37
N TYR A 167 -9.45 -3.20 -10.78
CA TYR A 167 -8.17 -2.61 -11.21
C TYR A 167 -7.00 -3.60 -11.15
N PHE A 168 -7.05 -4.55 -10.21
CA PHE A 168 -6.01 -5.55 -10.02
C PHE A 168 -6.26 -6.85 -10.79
N ARG A 169 -7.36 -6.94 -11.56
CA ARG A 169 -7.66 -8.11 -12.40
C ARG A 169 -6.50 -8.35 -13.38
N GLY A 170 -6.03 -9.58 -13.43
CA GLY A 170 -4.92 -9.99 -14.28
C GLY A 170 -3.52 -9.62 -13.79
N CYS A 171 -3.39 -8.89 -12.67
CA CYS A 171 -2.08 -8.69 -12.04
C CYS A 171 -1.60 -9.98 -11.36
N LYS A 172 -0.32 -10.31 -11.52
CA LYS A 172 0.26 -11.50 -10.93
C LYS A 172 1.27 -11.16 -9.84
N GLY A 173 0.98 -11.57 -8.61
CA GLY A 173 1.91 -11.49 -7.49
C GLY A 173 3.11 -12.41 -7.69
N LYS A 174 4.09 -12.36 -6.77
CA LYS A 174 5.25 -13.27 -6.78
C LYS A 174 4.83 -14.74 -6.71
N TYR A 175 3.72 -15.03 -6.04
CA TYR A 175 3.06 -16.33 -5.94
C TYR A 175 1.62 -16.15 -6.42
N PRO A 176 1.36 -16.30 -7.74
CA PRO A 176 0.05 -15.98 -8.33
C PRO A 176 -1.11 -16.75 -7.70
N GLU A 177 -0.90 -17.99 -7.29
CA GLU A 177 -1.87 -18.85 -6.63
C GLU A 177 -2.38 -18.32 -5.28
N LYS A 178 -1.65 -17.36 -4.69
CA LYS A 178 -2.01 -16.73 -3.41
C LYS A 178 -2.82 -15.45 -3.57
N PHE A 179 -3.04 -15.00 -4.80
CA PHE A 179 -3.80 -13.79 -5.08
C PHE A 179 -5.19 -14.12 -5.61
N THR A 180 -6.19 -13.36 -5.19
CA THR A 180 -7.55 -13.38 -5.73
C THR A 180 -8.26 -12.07 -5.46
N ILE A 181 -9.13 -11.68 -6.39
CA ILE A 181 -10.08 -10.57 -6.23
C ILE A 181 -11.47 -11.05 -5.78
N GLY A 182 -11.66 -12.37 -5.67
CA GLY A 182 -12.89 -12.98 -5.14
C GLY A 182 -13.91 -13.43 -6.17
N ASP A 183 -13.53 -13.51 -7.45
CA ASP A 183 -14.42 -13.91 -8.56
C ASP A 183 -14.11 -15.34 -9.07
N ASP A 184 -13.45 -16.17 -8.25
CA ASP A 184 -13.04 -17.54 -8.64
C ASP A 184 -13.94 -18.60 -8.02
#